data_4ebf5d4dd9349d8d1a381d7af3fb9e9f
#
_entry.id   4ebf5d4dd9349d8d1a381d7af3fb9e9f
#
_cell.length_a   1.000
_cell.length_b   1.000
_cell.length_c   1.000
_cell.angle_alpha   90.00
_cell.angle_beta   90.00
_cell.angle_gamma   90.00
#
_symmetry.space_group_name_H-M   'P 1'
#
loop_
_entity.id
_entity.type
_entity.pdbx_description
1 polymer ?
#
loop_
_entity_poly.entity_id
_entity_poly.type
_entity_poly.pdbx_seq_one_letter_code
_entity_poly.pdbx_strand_id
1 'polypeptide(L)'
;VTNNYLPITLLDLGSTKRDITQAMSALPENFAPLGGHPICGREKLGLENADAKLYQDAPFIITPLERTTQYALRIIRELISAIGANLIEMTAEEHDRILAATSHLPFLVASALAPSTPREFTSLIGPGFRSTSRLAATPSHMMMGILQSNRDNVLNAIQNLRVSLDEIEVALENENYLELQTLLDQSCDSYHSLTDN
;
A
#
# COMPACT_ATOMS: atom_id res chain seq x y z
N VAL A 1 28.03 2.10 -36.51
CA VAL A 1 27.19 3.30 -36.31
C VAL A 1 26.57 3.15 -34.93
N THR A 2 27.20 3.76 -33.93
CA THR A 2 26.63 3.83 -32.57
C THR A 2 25.42 4.76 -32.62
N ASN A 3 24.25 4.19 -32.47
CA ASN A 3 23.00 4.94 -32.42
C ASN A 3 22.98 5.75 -31.11
N ASN A 4 23.25 7.04 -31.19
CA ASN A 4 23.36 7.97 -30.04
C ASN A 4 21.98 8.41 -29.48
N TYR A 5 20.95 7.57 -29.60
CA TYR A 5 19.66 7.86 -29.01
C TYR A 5 19.66 7.48 -27.53
N LEU A 6 19.19 8.39 -26.70
CA LEU A 6 18.93 8.10 -25.29
C LEU A 6 17.86 6.99 -25.19
N PRO A 7 18.00 6.04 -24.26
CA PRO A 7 16.97 5.03 -24.03
C PRO A 7 15.62 5.68 -23.69
N ILE A 8 14.55 5.02 -24.11
CA ILE A 8 13.18 5.44 -23.79
C ILE A 8 12.94 5.18 -22.31
N THR A 9 12.68 6.24 -21.54
CA THR A 9 12.29 6.12 -20.14
C THR A 9 10.89 5.51 -20.05
N LEU A 10 10.77 4.37 -19.37
CA LEU A 10 9.51 3.69 -19.11
C LEU A 10 9.24 3.67 -17.62
N LEU A 11 8.19 4.38 -17.19
CA LEU A 11 7.74 4.44 -15.79
C LEU A 11 6.49 3.56 -15.63
N ASP A 12 6.56 2.54 -14.79
CA ASP A 12 5.38 1.83 -14.30
C ASP A 12 4.75 2.62 -13.13
N LEU A 13 3.43 2.60 -13.02
CA LEU A 13 2.67 3.25 -11.94
C LEU A 13 1.74 2.27 -11.19
N GLY A 14 1.98 0.98 -11.33
CA GLY A 14 1.17 -0.05 -10.67
C GLY A 14 1.29 -0.05 -9.15
N SER A 15 0.37 -0.74 -8.48
CA SER A 15 0.29 -0.79 -7.01
C SER A 15 1.22 -1.82 -6.37
N THR A 16 1.84 -2.73 -7.13
CA THR A 16 2.87 -3.68 -6.70
C THR A 16 4.09 -3.58 -7.60
N LYS A 17 5.29 -3.91 -7.09
CA LYS A 17 6.53 -3.62 -7.79
C LYS A 17 7.35 -4.85 -8.19
N ARG A 18 7.37 -5.94 -7.39
CA ARG A 18 8.28 -7.07 -7.67
C ARG A 18 8.07 -7.68 -9.04
N ASP A 19 6.85 -8.10 -9.35
CA ASP A 19 6.56 -8.79 -10.62
C ASP A 19 6.79 -7.89 -11.83
N ILE A 20 6.34 -6.63 -11.75
CA ILE A 20 6.46 -5.70 -12.86
C ILE A 20 7.92 -5.27 -13.09
N THR A 21 8.70 -4.99 -12.03
CA THR A 21 10.11 -4.63 -12.19
C THR A 21 10.93 -5.81 -12.73
N GLN A 22 10.63 -7.03 -12.30
CA GLN A 22 11.22 -8.23 -12.87
C GLN A 22 10.91 -8.36 -14.37
N ALA A 23 9.65 -8.17 -14.77
CA ALA A 23 9.28 -8.19 -16.19
C ALA A 23 9.97 -7.05 -16.98
N MET A 24 10.05 -5.86 -16.39
CA MET A 24 10.71 -4.70 -17.02
C MET A 24 12.23 -4.86 -17.12
N SER A 25 12.87 -5.66 -16.28
CA SER A 25 14.30 -5.94 -16.38
C SER A 25 14.66 -6.69 -17.67
N ALA A 26 13.73 -7.44 -18.26
CA ALA A 26 13.88 -8.20 -19.49
C ALA A 26 13.57 -7.37 -20.77
N LEU A 27 13.22 -6.11 -20.66
CA LEU A 27 12.96 -5.24 -21.81
C LEU A 27 14.21 -5.06 -22.70
N PRO A 28 14.06 -4.77 -24.01
CA PRO A 28 15.18 -4.42 -24.89
C PRO A 28 16.05 -3.27 -24.36
N GLU A 29 17.32 -3.24 -24.77
CA GLU A 29 18.31 -2.26 -24.25
C GLU A 29 17.96 -0.79 -24.56
N ASN A 30 17.11 -0.54 -25.53
CA ASN A 30 16.63 0.81 -25.85
C ASN A 30 15.60 1.35 -24.84
N PHE A 31 15.27 0.62 -23.77
CA PHE A 31 14.44 1.09 -22.65
C PHE A 31 15.27 1.31 -21.39
N ALA A 32 14.94 2.38 -20.66
CA ALA A 32 15.40 2.68 -19.30
C ALA A 32 14.18 2.55 -18.35
N PRO A 33 13.91 1.34 -17.84
CA PRO A 33 12.74 1.08 -17.01
C PRO A 33 12.93 1.60 -15.59
N LEU A 34 11.82 2.02 -14.96
CA LEU A 34 11.73 2.48 -13.57
C LEU A 34 10.36 2.11 -13.01
N GLY A 35 10.31 1.47 -11.87
CA GLY A 35 9.07 1.30 -11.13
C GLY A 35 8.70 2.58 -10.37
N GLY A 36 7.41 2.89 -10.31
CA GLY A 36 6.87 4.00 -9.55
C GLY A 36 5.51 3.63 -8.94
N HIS A 37 5.15 4.29 -7.84
CA HIS A 37 3.84 4.15 -7.23
C HIS A 37 3.49 5.41 -6.43
N PRO A 38 2.57 6.25 -6.90
CA PRO A 38 2.03 7.34 -6.09
C PRO A 38 1.11 6.76 -5.00
N ILE A 39 1.42 7.05 -3.73
CA ILE A 39 0.63 6.58 -2.59
C ILE A 39 -0.50 7.57 -2.33
N CYS A 40 -1.39 7.65 -3.27
CA CYS A 40 -2.59 8.47 -3.22
C CYS A 40 -3.66 7.83 -4.09
N GLY A 41 -4.92 7.99 -3.72
CA GLY A 41 -6.01 7.41 -4.47
C GLY A 41 -7.36 7.79 -3.89
N ARG A 42 -8.39 7.52 -4.68
CA ARG A 42 -9.79 7.62 -4.27
C ARG A 42 -10.49 6.31 -4.60
N GLU A 43 -11.47 5.95 -3.81
CA GLU A 43 -12.28 4.75 -4.05
C GLU A 43 -13.26 4.92 -5.24
N LYS A 44 -13.22 6.09 -5.92
CA LYS A 44 -14.07 6.41 -7.07
C LYS A 44 -13.26 6.31 -8.35
N LEU A 45 -13.73 5.51 -9.29
CA LEU A 45 -13.17 5.38 -10.63
C LEU A 45 -13.72 6.47 -11.58
N GLY A 46 -13.02 6.67 -12.68
CA GLY A 46 -13.43 7.54 -13.77
C GLY A 46 -12.72 8.89 -13.78
N LEU A 47 -12.56 9.44 -14.98
CA LEU A 47 -11.90 10.72 -15.22
C LEU A 47 -12.64 11.89 -14.55
N GLU A 48 -13.94 11.78 -14.39
CA GLU A 48 -14.78 12.76 -13.69
C GLU A 48 -14.42 12.93 -12.21
N ASN A 49 -13.70 11.96 -11.63
CA ASN A 49 -13.21 12.02 -10.26
C ASN A 49 -11.72 12.41 -10.17
N ALA A 50 -11.10 12.78 -11.30
CA ALA A 50 -9.70 13.21 -11.31
C ALA A 50 -9.54 14.54 -10.57
N ASP A 51 -8.45 14.64 -9.79
CA ASP A 51 -8.11 15.84 -9.05
C ASP A 51 -6.59 16.05 -9.11
N ALA A 52 -6.17 17.17 -9.69
CA ALA A 52 -4.75 17.49 -9.84
C ALA A 52 -4.03 17.65 -8.48
N LYS A 53 -4.77 17.97 -7.41
CA LYS A 53 -4.21 18.08 -6.05
C LYS A 53 -3.98 16.75 -5.35
N LEU A 54 -4.41 15.64 -5.97
CA LEU A 54 -4.28 14.31 -5.36
C LEU A 54 -2.83 13.93 -5.05
N TYR A 55 -1.90 14.45 -5.85
CA TYR A 55 -0.47 14.16 -5.70
C TYR A 55 0.25 15.11 -4.73
N GLN A 56 -0.37 16.26 -4.42
CA GLN A 56 0.26 17.27 -3.58
C GLN A 56 0.56 16.73 -2.19
N ASP A 57 1.82 16.84 -1.76
CA ASP A 57 2.33 16.33 -0.48
C ASP A 57 2.18 14.81 -0.28
N ALA A 58 1.67 14.09 -1.28
CA ALA A 58 1.53 12.63 -1.22
C ALA A 58 2.90 11.94 -1.43
N PRO A 59 3.19 10.82 -0.76
CA PRO A 59 4.35 10.01 -1.07
C PRO A 59 4.30 9.48 -2.50
N PHE A 60 5.41 9.57 -3.21
CA PHE A 60 5.60 8.93 -4.50
C PHE A 60 6.84 8.03 -4.44
N ILE A 61 6.62 6.73 -4.43
CA ILE A 61 7.68 5.75 -4.32
C ILE A 61 8.26 5.49 -5.71
N ILE A 62 9.59 5.45 -5.83
CA ILE A 62 10.28 4.91 -7.00
C ILE A 62 11.10 3.68 -6.60
N THR A 63 11.14 2.72 -7.51
CA THR A 63 11.92 1.48 -7.37
C THR A 63 12.84 1.34 -8.59
N PRO A 64 14.05 1.95 -8.55
CA PRO A 64 15.01 1.85 -9.63
C PRO A 64 15.45 0.40 -9.86
N LEU A 65 15.61 0.03 -11.13
CA LEU A 65 16.22 -1.22 -11.55
C LEU A 65 17.72 -0.99 -11.81
N GLU A 66 18.51 -2.06 -11.84
CA GLU A 66 19.94 -2.00 -12.15
C GLU A 66 20.23 -1.25 -13.46
N ARG A 67 19.36 -1.39 -14.46
CA ARG A 67 19.48 -0.76 -15.77
C ARG A 67 18.77 0.61 -15.87
N THR A 68 18.20 1.15 -14.79
CA THR A 68 17.65 2.50 -14.78
C THR A 68 18.77 3.53 -14.97
N THR A 69 18.67 4.35 -16.00
CA THR A 69 19.73 5.34 -16.29
C THR A 69 19.61 6.57 -15.38
N GLN A 70 20.72 7.27 -15.16
CA GLN A 70 20.73 8.55 -14.42
C GLN A 70 19.85 9.61 -15.10
N TYR A 71 19.73 9.55 -16.43
CA TYR A 71 18.84 10.43 -17.19
C TYR A 71 17.37 10.14 -16.86
N ALA A 72 16.96 8.88 -16.84
CA ALA A 72 15.61 8.48 -16.48
C ALA A 72 15.28 8.90 -15.03
N LEU A 73 16.17 8.64 -14.07
CA LEU A 73 16.00 9.05 -12.68
C LEU A 73 15.81 10.57 -12.54
N ARG A 74 16.61 11.36 -13.25
CA ARG A 74 16.50 12.81 -13.21
C ARG A 74 15.13 13.28 -13.71
N ILE A 75 14.69 12.79 -14.89
CA ILE A 75 13.40 13.20 -15.46
C ILE A 75 12.24 12.83 -14.52
N ILE A 76 12.28 11.63 -13.93
CA ILE A 76 11.20 11.20 -13.05
C ILE A 76 11.21 11.99 -11.73
N ARG A 77 12.37 12.32 -11.17
CA ARG A 77 12.48 13.22 -10.01
C ARG A 77 11.94 14.62 -10.29
N GLU A 78 12.26 15.17 -11.46
CA GLU A 78 11.72 16.46 -11.92
C GLU A 78 10.18 16.39 -12.08
N LEU A 79 9.64 15.30 -12.66
CA LEU A 79 8.20 15.08 -12.79
C LEU A 79 7.52 15.01 -11.41
N ILE A 80 8.06 14.21 -10.48
CA ILE A 80 7.51 14.05 -9.12
C ILE A 80 7.51 15.40 -8.38
N SER A 81 8.59 16.16 -8.49
CA SER A 81 8.66 17.51 -7.93
C SER A 81 7.63 18.46 -8.56
N ALA A 82 7.45 18.40 -9.88
CA ALA A 82 6.52 19.26 -10.59
C ALA A 82 5.04 19.03 -10.23
N ILE A 83 4.68 17.80 -9.86
CA ILE A 83 3.33 17.46 -9.37
C ILE A 83 3.16 17.70 -7.86
N GLY A 84 4.21 18.16 -7.16
CA GLY A 84 4.18 18.45 -5.73
C GLY A 84 4.16 17.23 -4.81
N ALA A 85 4.59 16.06 -5.31
CA ALA A 85 4.66 14.83 -4.51
C ALA A 85 6.01 14.69 -3.79
N ASN A 86 6.02 13.93 -2.69
CA ASN A 86 7.20 13.64 -1.89
C ASN A 86 7.87 12.35 -2.37
N LEU A 87 9.07 12.47 -2.93
CA LEU A 87 9.82 11.34 -3.44
C LEU A 87 10.35 10.45 -2.32
N ILE A 88 10.11 9.14 -2.46
CA ILE A 88 10.70 8.08 -1.64
C ILE A 88 11.33 7.06 -2.58
N GLU A 89 12.57 6.63 -2.31
CA GLU A 89 13.25 5.61 -3.09
C GLU A 89 13.47 4.36 -2.23
N MET A 90 13.11 3.18 -2.74
CA MET A 90 13.28 1.89 -2.08
C MET A 90 13.34 0.75 -3.10
N THR A 91 13.66 -0.45 -2.64
CA THR A 91 13.60 -1.66 -3.48
C THR A 91 12.16 -2.09 -3.76
N ALA A 92 11.95 -2.88 -4.81
CA ALA A 92 10.64 -3.45 -5.12
C ALA A 92 10.13 -4.40 -4.00
N GLU A 93 11.05 -5.12 -3.37
CA GLU A 93 10.80 -6.02 -2.25
C GLU A 93 10.34 -5.27 -1.00
N GLU A 94 11.03 -4.18 -0.66
CA GLU A 94 10.64 -3.31 0.47
C GLU A 94 9.29 -2.67 0.24
N HIS A 95 9.07 -2.13 -0.98
CA HIS A 95 7.79 -1.57 -1.39
C HIS A 95 6.65 -2.55 -1.13
N ASP A 96 6.74 -3.75 -1.72
CA ASP A 96 5.65 -4.72 -1.66
C ASP A 96 5.41 -5.24 -0.24
N ARG A 97 6.49 -5.40 0.57
CA ARG A 97 6.39 -5.75 1.99
C ARG A 97 5.70 -4.65 2.81
N ILE A 98 6.06 -3.39 2.60
CA ILE A 98 5.47 -2.25 3.32
C ILE A 98 4.00 -2.11 2.93
N LEU A 99 3.67 -2.13 1.64
CA LEU A 99 2.29 -1.97 1.16
C LEU A 99 1.38 -3.14 1.57
N ALA A 100 1.94 -4.34 1.77
CA ALA A 100 1.17 -5.45 2.33
C ALA A 100 0.63 -5.12 3.72
N ALA A 101 1.44 -4.50 4.58
CA ALA A 101 1.06 -4.14 5.95
C ALA A 101 0.22 -2.86 6.02
N THR A 102 0.56 -1.82 5.22
CA THR A 102 -0.03 -0.48 5.35
C THR A 102 -1.24 -0.22 4.46
N SER A 103 -1.48 -1.07 3.46
CA SER A 103 -2.57 -0.91 2.49
C SER A 103 -3.40 -2.19 2.30
N HIS A 104 -2.74 -3.31 1.94
CA HIS A 104 -3.47 -4.53 1.57
C HIS A 104 -4.12 -5.21 2.78
N LEU A 105 -3.40 -5.29 3.90
CA LEU A 105 -3.94 -5.85 5.14
C LEU A 105 -5.13 -5.01 5.67
N PRO A 106 -5.06 -3.68 5.78
CA PRO A 106 -6.22 -2.86 6.17
C PRO A 106 -7.47 -3.10 5.32
N PHE A 107 -7.33 -3.27 3.99
CA PHE A 107 -8.44 -3.64 3.12
C PHE A 107 -9.04 -5.01 3.50
N LEU A 108 -8.20 -6.01 3.73
CA LEU A 108 -8.65 -7.36 4.09
C LEU A 108 -9.30 -7.41 5.47
N VAL A 109 -8.77 -6.64 6.44
CA VAL A 109 -9.38 -6.49 7.78
C VAL A 109 -10.78 -5.89 7.67
N ALA A 110 -10.93 -4.80 6.92
CA ALA A 110 -12.22 -4.18 6.67
C ALA A 110 -13.19 -5.16 5.98
N SER A 111 -12.69 -5.92 5.00
CA SER A 111 -13.46 -6.92 4.25
C SER A 111 -13.88 -8.12 5.09
N ALA A 112 -13.11 -8.49 6.11
CA ALA A 112 -13.46 -9.54 7.07
C ALA A 112 -14.43 -9.03 8.14
N LEU A 113 -14.26 -7.80 8.62
CA LEU A 113 -15.11 -7.18 9.65
C LEU A 113 -16.56 -6.98 9.18
N ALA A 114 -16.74 -6.53 7.94
CA ALA A 114 -18.06 -6.20 7.43
C ALA A 114 -19.03 -7.39 7.46
N PRO A 115 -18.72 -8.61 6.95
CA PRO A 115 -19.62 -9.76 6.98
C PRO A 115 -19.72 -10.42 8.35
N SER A 116 -18.79 -10.21 9.28
CA SER A 116 -18.85 -10.74 10.64
C SER A 116 -19.80 -9.96 11.55
N THR A 117 -20.35 -8.82 11.08
CA THR A 117 -21.32 -8.03 11.82
C THR A 117 -22.74 -8.37 11.37
N PRO A 118 -23.62 -8.87 12.26
CA PRO A 118 -24.98 -9.23 11.93
C PRO A 118 -25.80 -8.05 11.38
N ARG A 119 -26.62 -8.31 10.36
CA ARG A 119 -27.42 -7.27 9.69
C ARG A 119 -28.46 -6.59 10.60
N GLU A 120 -28.98 -7.29 11.58
CA GLU A 120 -29.90 -6.74 12.57
C GLU A 120 -29.30 -5.63 13.43
N PHE A 121 -27.97 -5.50 13.46
CA PHE A 121 -27.29 -4.42 14.20
C PHE A 121 -27.18 -3.11 13.41
N THR A 122 -27.74 -3.03 12.20
CA THR A 122 -27.60 -1.87 11.30
C THR A 122 -27.98 -0.53 11.97
N SER A 123 -29.02 -0.50 12.81
CA SER A 123 -29.47 0.71 13.52
C SER A 123 -28.48 1.21 14.59
N LEU A 124 -27.53 0.36 15.01
CA LEU A 124 -26.54 0.65 16.05
C LEU A 124 -25.13 0.88 15.50
N ILE A 125 -24.96 0.86 14.18
CA ILE A 125 -23.65 1.08 13.53
C ILE A 125 -23.22 2.53 13.71
N GLY A 126 -22.21 2.71 14.58
CA GLY A 126 -21.61 4.01 14.90
C GLY A 126 -20.42 4.39 13.99
N PRO A 127 -19.82 5.58 14.26
CA PRO A 127 -18.67 6.08 13.49
C PRO A 127 -17.44 5.15 13.51
N GLY A 128 -17.14 4.50 14.62
CA GLY A 128 -16.03 3.57 14.77
C GLY A 128 -16.10 2.43 13.76
N PHE A 129 -17.25 1.72 13.70
CA PHE A 129 -17.44 0.67 12.70
C PHE A 129 -17.31 1.19 11.27
N ARG A 130 -17.94 2.34 10.97
CA ARG A 130 -17.93 2.93 9.62
C ARG A 130 -16.51 3.28 9.16
N SER A 131 -15.68 3.86 10.03
CA SER A 131 -14.29 4.21 9.70
C SER A 131 -13.43 2.96 9.50
N THR A 132 -13.55 1.96 10.38
CA THR A 132 -12.76 0.72 10.32
C THR A 132 -13.14 -0.16 9.13
N SER A 133 -14.43 -0.25 8.80
CA SER A 133 -14.91 -1.09 7.70
C SER A 133 -14.98 -0.39 6.33
N ARG A 134 -14.68 0.90 6.24
CA ARG A 134 -14.83 1.73 5.02
C ARG A 134 -14.17 1.12 3.78
N LEU A 135 -12.99 0.56 3.93
CA LEU A 135 -12.25 -0.03 2.82
C LEU A 135 -12.94 -1.26 2.20
N ALA A 136 -13.86 -1.93 2.93
CA ALA A 136 -14.64 -3.04 2.38
C ALA A 136 -15.54 -2.64 1.19
N ALA A 137 -15.81 -1.33 1.03
CA ALA A 137 -16.56 -0.82 -0.12
C ALA A 137 -15.72 -0.73 -1.42
N THR A 138 -14.41 -0.95 -1.35
CA THR A 138 -13.54 -0.94 -2.53
C THR A 138 -13.91 -2.11 -3.46
N PRO A 139 -14.12 -1.86 -4.76
CA PRO A 139 -14.46 -2.93 -5.71
C PRO A 139 -13.39 -4.03 -5.74
N SER A 140 -13.81 -5.29 -5.60
CA SER A 140 -12.90 -6.43 -5.49
C SER A 140 -11.96 -6.57 -6.69
N HIS A 141 -12.43 -6.24 -7.91
CA HIS A 141 -11.62 -6.33 -9.12
C HIS A 141 -10.38 -5.41 -9.09
N MET A 142 -10.43 -4.30 -8.34
CA MET A 142 -9.26 -3.42 -8.15
C MET A 142 -8.18 -4.08 -7.29
N MET A 143 -8.60 -4.84 -6.28
CA MET A 143 -7.69 -5.45 -5.31
C MET A 143 -7.16 -6.82 -5.74
N MET A 144 -7.88 -7.55 -6.59
CA MET A 144 -7.51 -8.94 -6.94
C MET A 144 -6.11 -9.04 -7.55
N GLY A 145 -5.76 -8.17 -8.51
CA GLY A 145 -4.41 -8.18 -9.11
C GLY A 145 -3.32 -7.85 -8.08
N ILE A 146 -3.59 -6.91 -7.19
CA ILE A 146 -2.69 -6.50 -6.10
C ILE A 146 -2.43 -7.67 -5.13
N LEU A 147 -3.50 -8.33 -4.69
CA LEU A 147 -3.40 -9.45 -3.75
C LEU A 147 -2.73 -10.68 -4.36
N GLN A 148 -2.90 -10.91 -5.67
CA GLN A 148 -2.24 -12.00 -6.39
C GLN A 148 -0.74 -11.78 -6.53
N SER A 149 -0.32 -10.57 -6.97
CA SER A 149 1.09 -10.25 -7.20
C SER A 149 1.90 -10.03 -5.91
N ASN A 150 1.23 -9.78 -4.77
CA ASN A 150 1.88 -9.59 -3.46
C ASN A 150 1.44 -10.62 -2.40
N ARG A 151 1.03 -11.81 -2.85
CA ARG A 151 0.38 -12.84 -2.04
C ARG A 151 1.18 -13.26 -0.80
N ASP A 152 2.46 -13.47 -0.94
CA ASP A 152 3.36 -13.94 0.14
C ASP A 152 3.48 -12.90 1.26
N ASN A 153 3.72 -11.64 0.94
CA ASN A 153 3.77 -10.56 1.92
C ASN A 153 2.41 -10.33 2.59
N VAL A 154 1.32 -10.42 1.83
CA VAL A 154 -0.05 -10.32 2.37
C VAL A 154 -0.34 -11.44 3.36
N LEU A 155 0.05 -12.70 3.06
CA LEU A 155 -0.10 -13.82 3.97
C LEU A 155 0.71 -13.62 5.26
N ASN A 156 1.94 -13.12 5.16
CA ASN A 156 2.76 -12.77 6.32
C ASN A 156 2.11 -11.68 7.19
N ALA A 157 1.58 -10.63 6.55
CA ALA A 157 0.89 -9.56 7.27
C ALA A 157 -0.38 -10.06 7.99
N ILE A 158 -1.18 -10.94 7.36
CA ILE A 158 -2.33 -11.59 7.99
C ILE A 158 -1.89 -12.43 9.19
N GLN A 159 -0.80 -13.20 9.06
CA GLN A 159 -0.31 -14.04 10.16
C GLN A 159 0.10 -13.19 11.36
N ASN A 160 0.81 -12.08 11.15
CA ASN A 160 1.19 -11.16 12.22
C ASN A 160 -0.04 -10.57 12.93
N LEU A 161 -1.06 -10.14 12.17
CA LEU A 161 -2.30 -9.65 12.76
C LEU A 161 -3.02 -10.74 13.58
N ARG A 162 -3.03 -11.98 13.11
CA ARG A 162 -3.65 -13.09 13.84
C ARG A 162 -2.98 -13.32 15.18
N VAL A 163 -1.64 -13.26 15.25
CA VAL A 163 -0.92 -13.38 16.51
C VAL A 163 -1.38 -12.31 17.50
N SER A 164 -1.48 -11.05 17.07
CA SER A 164 -1.94 -9.97 17.96
C SER A 164 -3.42 -10.14 18.38
N LEU A 165 -4.28 -10.67 17.51
CA LEU A 165 -5.66 -10.97 17.87
C LEU A 165 -5.75 -12.15 18.85
N ASP A 166 -4.95 -13.20 18.65
CA ASP A 166 -4.89 -14.36 19.54
C ASP A 166 -4.42 -13.95 20.95
N GLU A 167 -3.44 -13.03 21.07
CA GLU A 167 -2.98 -12.49 22.36
C GLU A 167 -4.11 -11.76 23.10
N ILE A 168 -4.88 -10.94 22.41
CA ILE A 168 -6.05 -10.23 22.97
C ILE A 168 -7.13 -11.23 23.39
N GLU A 169 -7.42 -12.23 22.54
CA GLU A 169 -8.41 -13.28 22.81
C GLU A 169 -8.02 -14.08 24.05
N VAL A 170 -6.78 -14.55 24.14
CA VAL A 170 -6.26 -15.31 25.30
C VAL A 170 -6.33 -14.49 26.60
N ALA A 171 -6.00 -13.19 26.55
CA ALA A 171 -6.12 -12.33 27.72
C ALA A 171 -7.56 -12.19 28.20
N LEU A 172 -8.51 -12.08 27.26
CA LEU A 172 -9.95 -12.03 27.56
C LEU A 172 -10.48 -13.36 28.11
N GLU A 173 -10.14 -14.49 27.49
CA GLU A 173 -10.57 -15.84 27.90
C GLU A 173 -10.13 -16.17 29.34
N ASN A 174 -8.92 -15.75 29.70
CA ASN A 174 -8.35 -15.97 31.02
C ASN A 174 -8.71 -14.89 32.05
N GLU A 175 -9.57 -13.92 31.69
CA GLU A 175 -9.91 -12.76 32.50
C GLU A 175 -8.66 -11.99 33.01
N ASN A 176 -7.55 -12.05 32.27
CA ASN A 176 -6.31 -11.36 32.59
C ASN A 176 -6.36 -9.89 32.11
N TYR A 177 -7.13 -9.09 32.83
CA TYR A 177 -7.36 -7.69 32.45
C TYR A 177 -6.11 -6.81 32.58
N LEU A 178 -5.11 -7.21 33.39
CA LEU A 178 -3.84 -6.50 33.46
C LEU A 178 -3.02 -6.68 32.19
N GLU A 179 -2.95 -7.88 31.67
CA GLU A 179 -2.31 -8.21 30.39
C GLU A 179 -3.04 -7.53 29.23
N LEU A 180 -4.37 -7.63 29.21
CA LEU A 180 -5.18 -6.94 28.21
C LEU A 180 -4.92 -5.43 28.19
N GLN A 181 -4.86 -4.79 29.36
CA GLN A 181 -4.53 -3.36 29.45
C GLN A 181 -3.16 -3.07 28.86
N THR A 182 -2.17 -3.89 29.18
CA THR A 182 -0.79 -3.74 28.65
C THR A 182 -0.78 -3.79 27.12
N LEU A 183 -1.49 -4.77 26.52
CA LEU A 183 -1.60 -4.91 25.05
C LEU A 183 -2.27 -3.68 24.41
N LEU A 184 -3.32 -3.15 25.05
CA LEU A 184 -4.03 -1.97 24.53
C LEU A 184 -3.18 -0.69 24.67
N ASP A 185 -2.43 -0.53 25.75
CA ASP A 185 -1.51 0.60 25.94
C ASP A 185 -0.38 0.56 24.89
N GLN A 186 0.21 -0.62 24.64
CA GLN A 186 1.19 -0.82 23.55
C GLN A 186 0.63 -0.51 22.17
N SER A 187 -0.66 -0.83 21.93
CA SER A 187 -1.33 -0.50 20.67
C SER A 187 -1.49 1.01 20.50
N CYS A 188 -1.81 1.73 21.57
CA CYS A 188 -1.90 3.18 21.59
C CYS A 188 -0.53 3.82 21.27
N ASP A 189 0.53 3.37 21.93
CA ASP A 189 1.89 3.87 21.72
C ASP A 189 2.36 3.59 20.26
N SER A 190 2.04 2.40 19.73
CA SER A 190 2.34 2.05 18.35
C SER A 190 1.62 2.95 17.35
N TYR A 191 0.34 3.26 17.60
CA TYR A 191 -0.44 4.17 16.76
C TYR A 191 0.22 5.55 16.71
N HIS A 192 0.54 6.14 17.87
CA HIS A 192 1.19 7.45 17.95
C HIS A 192 2.55 7.47 17.24
N SER A 193 3.36 6.43 17.42
CA SER A 193 4.67 6.34 16.75
C SER A 193 4.59 6.25 15.23
N LEU A 194 3.47 5.74 14.69
CA LEU A 194 3.24 5.60 13.25
C LEU A 194 2.57 6.82 12.61
N THR A 195 1.86 7.65 13.38
CA THR A 195 1.00 8.72 12.85
C THR A 195 1.44 10.13 13.23
N ASP A 196 2.23 10.31 14.30
CA ASP A 196 2.64 11.61 14.82
C ASP A 196 3.99 12.05 14.19
N ASN A 197 4.05 12.16 12.84
CA ASN A 197 5.20 12.65 12.08
C ASN A 197 4.96 14.03 11.49
#